data_4eec09c56e60ffbc37db04facba0c087
#
_entry.id   4eec09c56e60ffbc37db04facba0c087
#
_cell.length_a   1.000
_cell.length_b   1.000
_cell.length_c   1.000
_cell.angle_alpha   90.00
_cell.angle_beta   90.00
_cell.angle_gamma   90.00
#
_symmetry.space_group_name_H-M   'P 1'
#
loop_
_entity.id
_entity.type
_entity.pdbx_description
1 polymer ?
#
loop_
_entity_poly.entity_id
_entity_poly.type
_entity_poly.pdbx_seq_one_letter_code
_entity_poly.pdbx_strand_id
1 'polypeptide(L)'
;MPTENGVLNRHLMSKIISLDCLLKNGLSEKDEGNTTADNFGSNSVFYQIDKLSNIKNSHPSLASLGDFYQYLPNADLILCTDMGTEPADFILSSKDKLIMVHVKCGDATISPRSSANAIAEVGSQAVKNIHTLVGQQFKRYSNDTWLRKKWKVSNKKSNKVELDSRIRLLNGLYDLNLFQKPETLNDVFKEIDKRRKDVLVKKEIWLVIGNAFSASHFKRQMENISTALDESKQAYQLIDTWLTQISSYEVDLKIFVSH
;
A
#
# COMPACT_ATOMS: atom_id res chain seq x y z
N MET A 1 6.80 -18.73 -16.56
CA MET A 1 7.66 -19.92 -16.36
C MET A 1 9.10 -19.47 -16.24
N PRO A 2 9.87 -19.93 -15.24
CA PRO A 2 11.31 -19.81 -15.34
C PRO A 2 11.69 -20.50 -16.67
N THR A 3 12.45 -19.80 -17.49
CA THR A 3 12.95 -20.41 -18.73
C THR A 3 13.78 -21.66 -18.37
N GLU A 4 13.74 -22.70 -19.17
CA GLU A 4 14.46 -23.97 -18.95
C GLU A 4 15.97 -23.82 -18.63
N ASN A 5 16.52 -22.62 -18.76
CA ASN A 5 17.92 -22.28 -18.54
C ASN A 5 18.19 -21.54 -17.21
N GLY A 6 17.27 -21.54 -16.25
CA GLY A 6 17.51 -20.95 -14.92
C GLY A 6 17.70 -19.42 -14.91
N VAL A 7 17.35 -18.73 -15.98
CA VAL A 7 17.42 -17.26 -16.02
C VAL A 7 16.27 -16.69 -15.21
N LEU A 8 16.62 -16.02 -14.12
CA LEU A 8 15.67 -15.26 -13.29
C LEU A 8 14.82 -14.34 -14.20
N ASN A 9 13.50 -14.36 -14.01
CA ASN A 9 12.64 -13.38 -14.67
C ASN A 9 12.96 -11.99 -14.12
N ARG A 10 13.84 -11.26 -14.83
CA ARG A 10 14.32 -9.92 -14.41
C ARG A 10 13.17 -8.94 -14.26
N HIS A 11 12.13 -9.06 -15.08
CA HIS A 11 10.95 -8.21 -15.00
C HIS A 11 10.22 -8.43 -13.67
N LEU A 12 9.93 -9.66 -13.29
CA LEU A 12 9.30 -9.98 -12.00
C LEU A 12 10.15 -9.47 -10.84
N MET A 13 11.46 -9.75 -10.87
CA MET A 13 12.35 -9.33 -9.80
C MET A 13 12.46 -7.81 -9.64
N SER A 14 12.32 -7.05 -10.73
CA SER A 14 12.31 -5.58 -10.67
C SER A 14 11.06 -4.99 -10.00
N LYS A 15 10.00 -5.80 -9.84
CA LYS A 15 8.77 -5.39 -9.17
C LYS A 15 8.82 -5.61 -7.65
N ILE A 16 9.80 -6.39 -7.17
CA ILE A 16 10.02 -6.65 -5.75
C ILE A 16 11.05 -5.67 -5.23
N ILE A 17 10.62 -4.80 -4.34
CA ILE A 17 11.37 -3.67 -3.83
C ILE A 17 11.57 -3.86 -2.32
N SER A 18 12.82 -3.90 -1.87
CA SER A 18 13.09 -3.97 -0.44
C SER A 18 13.17 -2.59 0.18
N LEU A 19 12.51 -2.44 1.34
CA LEU A 19 12.56 -1.23 2.16
C LEU A 19 12.90 -1.60 3.60
N ASP A 20 13.89 -0.92 4.16
CA ASP A 20 14.36 -1.19 5.54
C ASP A 20 13.28 -0.90 6.58
N CYS A 21 12.40 0.08 6.33
CA CYS A 21 11.30 0.42 7.21
C CYS A 21 10.26 -0.72 7.36
N LEU A 22 10.27 -1.72 6.48
CA LEU A 22 9.37 -2.88 6.51
C LEU A 22 9.95 -4.07 7.28
N LEU A 23 11.16 -3.95 7.83
CA LEU A 23 11.76 -4.91 8.74
C LEU A 23 12.07 -4.24 10.07
N LYS A 24 11.20 -4.43 11.07
CA LYS A 24 11.38 -3.82 12.37
C LYS A 24 10.75 -4.67 13.47
N ASN A 25 11.47 -4.83 14.59
CA ASN A 25 10.91 -5.48 15.77
C ASN A 25 9.63 -4.77 16.24
N GLY A 26 8.59 -5.56 16.44
CA GLY A 26 7.28 -5.04 16.86
C GLY A 26 6.56 -4.21 15.81
N LEU A 27 7.01 -4.22 14.54
CA LEU A 27 6.24 -3.59 13.46
C LEU A 27 4.87 -4.25 13.36
N SER A 28 3.84 -3.45 13.38
CA SER A 28 2.45 -3.86 13.18
C SER A 28 1.91 -3.30 11.87
N GLU A 29 0.73 -3.73 11.48
CA GLU A 29 0.04 -3.15 10.32
C GLU A 29 -0.39 -1.72 10.61
N LYS A 30 -1.06 -1.49 11.74
CA LYS A 30 -1.76 -0.24 12.09
C LYS A 30 -1.31 0.38 13.40
N ASP A 31 -0.64 -0.38 14.28
CA ASP A 31 -0.21 0.02 15.63
C ASP A 31 -1.35 0.70 16.42
N GLU A 32 -2.36 -0.08 16.68
CA GLU A 32 -3.60 0.38 17.32
C GLU A 32 -3.38 1.01 18.70
N GLY A 33 -2.35 0.57 19.42
CA GLY A 33 -2.06 1.05 20.79
C GLY A 33 -1.44 2.44 20.83
N ASN A 34 -0.82 2.89 19.75
CA ASN A 34 -0.02 4.12 19.68
C ASN A 34 -0.56 5.14 18.66
N THR A 35 -1.67 4.86 18.01
CA THR A 35 -2.36 5.84 17.15
C THR A 35 -2.88 7.00 17.99
N THR A 36 -2.69 8.21 17.50
CA THR A 36 -3.17 9.47 18.13
C THR A 36 -4.20 10.16 17.24
N ALA A 37 -4.72 11.30 17.68
CA ALA A 37 -5.62 12.10 16.87
C ALA A 37 -4.98 12.59 15.56
N ASP A 38 -3.66 12.80 15.56
CA ASP A 38 -2.93 13.38 14.44
C ASP A 38 -2.20 12.34 13.59
N ASN A 39 -1.81 11.20 14.17
CA ASN A 39 -0.89 10.25 13.54
C ASN A 39 -1.27 8.79 13.79
N PHE A 40 -1.00 7.95 12.78
CA PHE A 40 -0.93 6.51 12.98
C PHE A 40 0.17 6.14 13.97
N GLY A 41 0.06 4.99 14.61
CA GLY A 41 1.09 4.50 15.51
C GLY A 41 2.45 4.40 14.83
N SER A 42 3.48 4.96 15.45
CA SER A 42 4.82 5.14 14.86
C SER A 42 5.53 3.83 14.51
N ASN A 43 5.06 2.71 15.08
CA ASN A 43 5.57 1.38 14.82
C ASN A 43 4.67 0.57 13.89
N SER A 44 4.07 1.22 12.90
CA SER A 44 3.18 0.59 11.93
C SER A 44 3.56 0.84 10.48
N VAL A 45 3.15 -0.07 9.60
CA VAL A 45 3.27 0.10 8.16
C VAL A 45 2.45 1.30 7.69
N PHE A 46 1.26 1.50 8.27
CA PHE A 46 0.41 2.66 7.97
C PHE A 46 1.15 3.98 8.23
N TYR A 47 1.85 4.10 9.35
CA TYR A 47 2.67 5.27 9.65
C TYR A 47 3.79 5.48 8.63
N GLN A 48 4.46 4.41 8.18
CA GLN A 48 5.52 4.53 7.18
C GLN A 48 5.00 5.08 5.84
N ILE A 49 3.80 4.67 5.44
CA ILE A 49 3.13 5.20 4.24
C ILE A 49 2.69 6.65 4.48
N ASP A 50 2.10 6.95 5.64
CA ASP A 50 1.59 8.29 5.98
C ASP A 50 2.69 9.36 6.07
N LYS A 51 3.97 8.98 6.26
CA LYS A 51 5.11 9.91 6.17
C LYS A 51 5.13 10.71 4.87
N LEU A 52 4.59 10.16 3.78
CA LEU A 52 4.41 10.91 2.53
C LEU A 52 3.62 12.21 2.73
N SER A 53 2.72 12.26 3.70
CA SER A 53 1.96 13.47 4.02
C SER A 53 2.82 14.62 4.57
N ASN A 54 4.06 14.34 5.02
CA ASN A 54 4.97 15.36 5.51
C ASN A 54 5.49 16.31 4.42
N ILE A 55 5.21 16.02 3.16
CA ILE A 55 5.46 16.95 2.04
C ILE A 55 4.74 18.30 2.21
N LYS A 56 3.68 18.33 3.01
CA LYS A 56 2.96 19.55 3.43
C LYS A 56 3.81 20.53 4.23
N ASN A 57 4.91 20.08 4.85
CA ASN A 57 5.76 20.91 5.67
C ASN A 57 6.64 21.79 4.79
N SER A 58 6.92 23.01 5.23
CA SER A 58 7.66 23.98 4.44
C SER A 58 9.09 23.54 4.08
N HIS A 59 9.74 22.72 4.91
CA HIS A 59 11.09 22.19 4.70
C HIS A 59 11.21 20.76 5.25
N PRO A 60 10.56 19.76 4.63
CA PRO A 60 10.63 18.41 5.14
C PRO A 60 12.02 17.82 4.89
N SER A 61 12.59 17.16 5.90
CA SER A 61 13.80 16.36 5.69
C SER A 61 13.45 15.06 4.96
N LEU A 62 14.38 14.48 4.21
CA LEU A 62 14.17 13.18 3.56
C LEU A 62 13.78 12.10 4.56
N ALA A 63 14.38 12.10 5.76
CA ALA A 63 14.03 11.15 6.81
C ALA A 63 12.59 11.31 7.29
N SER A 64 12.02 12.51 7.30
CA SER A 64 10.64 12.75 7.67
C SER A 64 9.64 12.31 6.59
N LEU A 65 10.06 12.30 5.31
CA LEU A 65 9.24 11.88 4.18
C LEU A 65 9.15 10.35 4.04
N GLY A 66 10.12 9.62 4.62
CA GLY A 66 10.14 8.16 4.63
C GLY A 66 10.54 7.52 3.30
N ASP A 67 10.68 6.19 3.32
CA ASP A 67 11.26 5.43 2.21
C ASP A 67 10.34 5.39 0.97
N PHE A 68 9.05 5.55 1.14
CA PHE A 68 8.09 5.57 0.02
C PHE A 68 8.19 6.85 -0.83
N TYR A 69 8.82 7.91 -0.30
CA TYR A 69 8.94 9.19 -1.00
C TYR A 69 9.63 9.07 -2.37
N GLN A 70 10.63 8.21 -2.50
CA GLN A 70 11.32 8.00 -3.77
C GLN A 70 10.43 7.45 -4.90
N TYR A 71 9.28 6.84 -4.55
CA TYR A 71 8.32 6.28 -5.52
C TYR A 71 7.15 7.20 -5.81
N LEU A 72 6.89 8.17 -4.93
CA LEU A 72 5.86 9.20 -5.08
C LEU A 72 6.34 10.56 -4.52
N PRO A 73 7.35 11.20 -5.14
CA PRO A 73 7.98 12.42 -4.60
C PRO A 73 7.06 13.65 -4.64
N ASN A 74 6.02 13.63 -5.47
CA ASN A 74 5.10 14.76 -5.66
C ASN A 74 3.68 14.38 -5.24
N ALA A 75 3.54 13.64 -4.13
CA ALA A 75 2.23 13.31 -3.58
C ALA A 75 1.42 14.58 -3.33
N ASP A 76 0.18 14.62 -3.78
CA ASP A 76 -0.73 15.73 -3.56
C ASP A 76 -2.09 15.30 -3.00
N LEU A 77 -2.36 13.98 -3.00
CA LEU A 77 -3.55 13.41 -2.39
C LEU A 77 -3.18 12.10 -1.67
N ILE A 78 -3.57 12.00 -0.40
CA ILE A 78 -3.43 10.78 0.41
C ILE A 78 -4.73 10.59 1.19
N LEU A 79 -5.39 9.46 0.96
CA LEU A 79 -6.63 9.07 1.63
C LEU A 79 -6.46 7.67 2.23
N CYS A 80 -6.69 7.54 3.55
CA CYS A 80 -6.83 6.25 4.22
C CYS A 80 -8.24 5.71 4.01
N THR A 81 -8.37 4.60 3.32
CA THR A 81 -9.65 3.99 2.98
C THR A 81 -9.97 2.73 3.78
N ASP A 82 -9.11 2.33 4.70
CA ASP A 82 -9.26 1.14 5.56
C ASP A 82 -10.60 1.12 6.31
N MET A 83 -11.49 0.18 5.99
CA MET A 83 -12.86 0.05 6.53
C MET A 83 -13.35 -1.40 6.70
N GLY A 84 -12.60 -2.38 6.19
CA GLY A 84 -13.01 -3.80 6.15
C GLY A 84 -13.78 -4.22 4.89
N THR A 85 -14.24 -3.27 4.05
CA THR A 85 -14.90 -3.54 2.75
C THR A 85 -14.34 -2.66 1.64
N GLU A 86 -13.21 -2.05 1.90
CA GLU A 86 -12.50 -1.15 1.02
C GLU A 86 -11.83 -1.87 -0.16
N PRO A 87 -11.63 -1.17 -1.28
CA PRO A 87 -10.84 -1.70 -2.39
C PRO A 87 -9.32 -1.62 -2.17
N ALA A 88 -8.86 -0.82 -1.20
CA ALA A 88 -7.47 -0.66 -0.82
C ALA A 88 -7.40 -0.03 0.59
N ASP A 89 -6.26 -0.14 1.27
CA ASP A 89 -6.03 0.51 2.57
C ASP A 89 -5.75 2.01 2.42
N PHE A 90 -5.03 2.39 1.35
CA PHE A 90 -4.81 3.79 0.98
C PHE A 90 -5.02 4.02 -0.51
N ILE A 91 -5.46 5.24 -0.83
CA ILE A 91 -5.35 5.82 -2.17
C ILE A 91 -4.33 6.95 -2.09
N LEU A 92 -3.27 6.83 -2.87
CA LEU A 92 -2.23 7.85 -3.00
C LEU A 92 -2.27 8.41 -4.42
N SER A 93 -1.97 9.68 -4.57
CA SER A 93 -1.90 10.26 -5.91
C SER A 93 -0.93 11.43 -6.00
N SER A 94 -0.49 11.66 -7.22
CA SER A 94 0.14 12.88 -7.71
C SER A 94 -0.52 13.28 -9.03
N LYS A 95 -0.03 14.35 -9.67
CA LYS A 95 -0.58 14.77 -10.98
C LYS A 95 -0.42 13.71 -12.08
N ASP A 96 0.61 12.85 -11.96
CA ASP A 96 0.99 11.86 -12.97
C ASP A 96 0.74 10.40 -12.55
N LYS A 97 0.29 10.17 -11.29
CA LYS A 97 0.05 8.83 -10.76
C LYS A 97 -1.21 8.75 -9.91
N LEU A 98 -1.88 7.60 -10.00
CA LEU A 98 -2.92 7.17 -9.07
C LEU A 98 -2.61 5.76 -8.58
N ILE A 99 -2.54 5.57 -7.28
CA ILE A 99 -2.01 4.37 -6.64
C ILE A 99 -3.03 3.83 -5.65
N MET A 100 -3.32 2.54 -5.72
CA MET A 100 -4.00 1.79 -4.66
C MET A 100 -2.99 0.98 -3.87
N VAL A 101 -2.99 1.14 -2.55
CA VAL A 101 -2.06 0.47 -1.64
C VAL A 101 -2.81 -0.55 -0.82
N HIS A 102 -2.33 -1.78 -0.86
CA HIS A 102 -2.78 -2.87 0.01
C HIS A 102 -1.68 -3.23 0.98
N VAL A 103 -2.02 -3.32 2.25
CA VAL A 103 -1.06 -3.50 3.34
C VAL A 103 -1.27 -4.86 4.01
N LYS A 104 -0.17 -5.50 4.37
CA LYS A 104 -0.13 -6.66 5.26
C LYS A 104 1.09 -6.60 6.12
N CYS A 105 0.96 -6.98 7.39
CA CYS A 105 2.11 -7.14 8.28
C CYS A 105 2.10 -8.54 8.89
N GLY A 106 3.26 -9.19 8.88
CA GLY A 106 3.46 -10.48 9.53
C GLY A 106 3.91 -10.33 10.99
N ASP A 107 4.08 -11.48 11.65
CA ASP A 107 4.59 -11.52 13.01
C ASP A 107 6.09 -11.16 13.02
N ALA A 108 6.43 -10.17 13.83
CA ALA A 108 7.79 -9.64 13.96
C ALA A 108 8.77 -10.56 14.71
N THR A 109 8.30 -11.66 15.26
CA THR A 109 9.13 -12.57 16.08
C THR A 109 9.98 -13.53 15.25
N ILE A 110 9.72 -13.65 13.96
CA ILE A 110 10.38 -14.59 13.04
C ILE A 110 10.99 -13.82 11.88
N SER A 111 12.24 -14.12 11.54
CA SER A 111 12.85 -13.59 10.31
C SER A 111 11.99 -13.95 9.09
N PRO A 112 11.55 -12.98 8.32
CA PRO A 112 10.63 -13.25 7.21
C PRO A 112 11.31 -14.15 6.16
N ARG A 113 10.52 -15.08 5.63
CA ARG A 113 10.87 -15.92 4.50
C ARG A 113 10.05 -15.49 3.28
N SER A 114 10.24 -16.14 2.15
CA SER A 114 9.43 -15.90 0.96
C SER A 114 8.31 -16.93 0.84
N SER A 115 7.35 -16.88 1.77
CA SER A 115 6.21 -17.79 1.75
C SER A 115 5.04 -17.24 0.95
N ALA A 116 4.40 -18.10 0.14
CA ALA A 116 3.18 -17.79 -0.59
C ALA A 116 2.04 -17.32 0.33
N ASN A 117 1.89 -17.96 1.49
CA ASN A 117 0.82 -17.61 2.44
C ASN A 117 0.94 -16.17 2.95
N ALA A 118 2.18 -15.66 3.10
CA ALA A 118 2.42 -14.31 3.58
C ALA A 118 1.88 -13.22 2.64
N ILE A 119 1.76 -13.52 1.35
CA ILE A 119 1.40 -12.56 0.31
C ILE A 119 0.06 -12.85 -0.36
N ALA A 120 -0.46 -14.08 -0.23
CA ALA A 120 -1.64 -14.54 -0.98
C ALA A 120 -2.88 -13.67 -0.76
N GLU A 121 -3.13 -13.28 0.49
CA GLU A 121 -4.30 -12.47 0.85
C GLU A 121 -4.24 -11.09 0.19
N VAL A 122 -3.14 -10.36 0.39
CA VAL A 122 -2.97 -8.99 -0.10
C VAL A 122 -2.97 -8.91 -1.63
N GLY A 123 -2.31 -9.85 -2.30
CA GLY A 123 -2.32 -9.90 -3.76
C GLY A 123 -3.67 -10.27 -4.35
N SER A 124 -4.39 -11.19 -3.71
CA SER A 124 -5.75 -11.57 -4.14
C SER A 124 -6.74 -10.41 -3.96
N GLN A 125 -6.63 -9.64 -2.88
CA GLN A 125 -7.42 -8.42 -2.69
C GLN A 125 -7.14 -7.39 -3.79
N ALA A 126 -5.88 -7.17 -4.14
CA ALA A 126 -5.48 -6.23 -5.19
C ALA A 126 -6.07 -6.60 -6.56
N VAL A 127 -5.97 -7.88 -6.96
CA VAL A 127 -6.54 -8.38 -8.22
C VAL A 127 -8.06 -8.25 -8.22
N LYS A 128 -8.73 -8.66 -7.14
CA LYS A 128 -10.19 -8.55 -7.00
C LYS A 128 -10.68 -7.11 -7.16
N ASN A 129 -9.92 -6.15 -6.67
CA ASN A 129 -10.34 -4.76 -6.58
C ASN A 129 -9.83 -3.87 -7.74
N ILE A 130 -9.09 -4.44 -8.72
CA ILE A 130 -8.50 -3.69 -9.84
C ILE A 130 -9.54 -2.87 -10.62
N HIS A 131 -10.77 -3.37 -10.74
CA HIS A 131 -11.85 -2.66 -11.43
C HIS A 131 -12.20 -1.32 -10.78
N THR A 132 -11.92 -1.13 -9.51
CA THR A 132 -12.08 0.17 -8.85
C THR A 132 -11.09 1.19 -9.38
N LEU A 133 -9.91 0.76 -9.79
CA LEU A 133 -8.87 1.62 -10.35
C LEU A 133 -9.10 1.93 -11.84
N VAL A 134 -9.55 0.94 -12.63
CA VAL A 134 -9.60 1.05 -14.10
C VAL A 134 -11.01 0.95 -14.70
N GLY A 135 -12.02 0.57 -13.93
CA GLY A 135 -13.38 0.39 -14.42
C GLY A 135 -14.01 1.68 -14.97
N GLN A 136 -14.99 1.58 -15.85
CA GLN A 136 -15.65 2.73 -16.48
C GLN A 136 -16.40 3.62 -15.47
N GLN A 137 -16.94 3.00 -14.40
CA GLN A 137 -17.64 3.74 -13.35
C GLN A 137 -16.88 3.57 -12.03
N PHE A 138 -16.55 4.70 -11.42
CA PHE A 138 -16.07 4.70 -10.04
C PHE A 138 -17.27 4.37 -9.13
N LYS A 139 -17.35 3.13 -8.70
CA LYS A 139 -18.28 2.80 -7.61
C LYS A 139 -17.77 3.50 -6.37
N ARG A 140 -18.48 4.56 -5.95
CA ARG A 140 -18.32 5.08 -4.60
C ARG A 140 -18.50 3.92 -3.63
N TYR A 141 -17.70 3.89 -2.60
CA TYR A 141 -17.86 2.92 -1.53
C TYR A 141 -19.31 2.92 -1.06
N SER A 142 -19.91 1.76 -0.89
CA SER A 142 -21.29 1.62 -0.41
C SER A 142 -21.53 2.34 0.93
N ASN A 143 -20.46 2.69 1.65
CA ASN A 143 -20.45 3.38 2.92
C ASN A 143 -19.49 4.57 2.92
N ASP A 144 -19.60 5.48 1.93
CA ASP A 144 -18.79 6.71 1.89
C ASP A 144 -18.93 7.57 3.17
N THR A 145 -20.06 7.43 3.88
CA THR A 145 -20.26 8.03 5.19
C THR A 145 -19.21 7.60 6.21
N TRP A 146 -18.60 6.43 6.07
CA TRP A 146 -17.52 5.97 6.94
C TRP A 146 -16.24 6.78 6.75
N LEU A 147 -15.94 7.18 5.53
CA LEU A 147 -14.76 7.99 5.23
C LEU A 147 -14.86 9.42 5.80
N ARG A 148 -16.07 9.86 6.15
CA ARG A 148 -16.32 11.14 6.86
C ARG A 148 -16.10 11.02 8.37
N LYS A 149 -16.06 9.80 8.89
CA LYS A 149 -15.83 9.57 10.33
C LYS A 149 -14.33 9.50 10.60
N LYS A 150 -13.97 9.79 11.82
CA LYS A 150 -12.63 9.52 12.34
C LYS A 150 -12.27 8.06 12.06
N TRP A 151 -11.00 7.83 11.72
CA TRP A 151 -10.53 6.47 11.56
C TRP A 151 -10.42 5.83 12.96
N LYS A 152 -11.10 4.70 13.12
CA LYS A 152 -11.14 3.98 14.39
C LYS A 152 -10.45 2.66 14.20
N VAL A 153 -9.42 2.41 15.00
CA VAL A 153 -8.84 1.09 15.11
C VAL A 153 -9.65 0.30 16.11
N SER A 154 -10.06 -0.90 15.69
CA SER A 154 -10.71 -1.85 16.60
C SER A 154 -9.67 -2.42 17.56
N ASN A 155 -9.52 -1.80 18.71
CA ASN A 155 -8.75 -2.39 19.81
C ASN A 155 -9.66 -3.31 20.62
N LYS A 156 -9.28 -4.58 20.74
CA LYS A 156 -9.98 -5.56 21.60
C LYS A 156 -9.93 -5.20 23.09
N LYS A 157 -9.12 -4.22 23.47
CA LYS A 157 -8.96 -3.71 24.85
C LYS A 157 -9.40 -2.24 24.91
N SER A 158 -10.68 -2.00 25.08
CA SER A 158 -11.39 -0.83 25.67
C SER A 158 -11.01 0.61 25.28
N ASN A 159 -9.88 0.94 24.73
CA ASN A 159 -9.51 2.30 24.34
C ASN A 159 -9.59 2.47 22.83
N LYS A 160 -10.66 3.11 22.37
CA LYS A 160 -10.82 3.49 20.97
C LYS A 160 -9.84 4.61 20.67
N VAL A 161 -8.79 4.32 19.93
CA VAL A 161 -7.90 5.33 19.40
C VAL A 161 -8.47 5.81 18.08
N GLU A 162 -8.58 7.11 17.89
CA GLU A 162 -9.22 7.73 16.75
C GLU A 162 -8.25 8.70 16.07
N LEU A 163 -8.04 8.51 14.79
CA LEU A 163 -7.38 9.50 13.94
C LEU A 163 -8.43 10.49 13.43
N ASP A 164 -8.20 11.79 13.60
CA ASP A 164 -9.20 12.82 13.33
C ASP A 164 -9.62 12.94 11.87
N SER A 165 -8.75 12.60 10.94
CA SER A 165 -9.06 12.62 9.52
C SER A 165 -8.46 11.44 8.76
N ARG A 166 -9.25 10.88 7.85
CA ARG A 166 -8.81 9.89 6.85
C ARG A 166 -8.12 10.54 5.65
N ILE A 167 -8.42 11.81 5.38
CA ILE A 167 -7.70 12.61 4.39
C ILE A 167 -6.40 13.06 5.04
N ARG A 168 -5.27 12.60 4.54
CA ARG A 168 -3.94 12.90 5.07
C ARG A 168 -3.23 14.01 4.28
N LEU A 169 -3.62 14.15 3.01
CA LEU A 169 -3.12 15.19 2.12
C LEU A 169 -4.17 15.48 1.05
N LEU A 170 -4.40 16.74 0.73
CA LEU A 170 -5.23 17.17 -0.39
C LEU A 170 -4.62 18.43 -1.02
N ASN A 171 -4.37 18.37 -2.32
CA ASN A 171 -3.68 19.44 -3.07
C ASN A 171 -2.33 19.85 -2.45
N GLY A 172 -1.61 18.88 -1.88
CA GLY A 172 -0.33 19.10 -1.20
C GLY A 172 -0.44 19.77 0.18
N LEU A 173 -1.65 19.96 0.71
CA LEU A 173 -1.91 20.61 2.00
C LEU A 173 -2.56 19.65 2.99
N TYR A 174 -2.44 20.00 4.28
CA TYR A 174 -3.21 19.39 5.34
C TYR A 174 -3.98 20.48 6.08
N ASP A 175 -5.31 20.41 6.03
CA ASP A 175 -6.20 21.32 6.74
C ASP A 175 -7.36 20.54 7.34
N LEU A 176 -7.28 20.31 8.67
CA LEU A 176 -8.27 19.53 9.39
C LEU A 176 -9.66 20.18 9.34
N ASN A 177 -9.75 21.52 9.39
CA ASN A 177 -11.02 22.22 9.31
C ASN A 177 -11.70 22.01 7.94
N LEU A 178 -10.90 21.99 6.87
CA LEU A 178 -11.38 21.65 5.53
C LEU A 178 -11.81 20.19 5.46
N PHE A 179 -11.01 19.27 6.01
CA PHE A 179 -11.26 17.83 5.91
C PHE A 179 -12.49 17.35 6.67
N GLN A 180 -12.93 18.09 7.66
CA GLN A 180 -14.17 17.81 8.41
C GLN A 180 -15.43 18.24 7.66
N LYS A 181 -15.31 19.02 6.59
CA LYS A 181 -16.46 19.45 5.78
C LYS A 181 -16.96 18.29 4.90
N PRO A 182 -18.29 18.03 4.87
CA PRO A 182 -18.85 16.94 4.08
C PRO A 182 -18.53 17.02 2.58
N GLU A 183 -18.46 18.22 2.03
CA GLU A 183 -18.17 18.50 0.62
C GLU A 183 -16.75 18.11 0.23
N THR A 184 -15.77 18.24 1.12
CA THR A 184 -14.37 17.94 0.84
C THR A 184 -14.15 16.49 0.42
N LEU A 185 -14.82 15.54 1.07
CA LEU A 185 -14.72 14.15 0.68
C LEU A 185 -15.29 13.92 -0.74
N ASN A 186 -16.37 14.61 -1.10
CA ASN A 186 -16.91 14.55 -2.46
C ASN A 186 -15.90 15.09 -3.48
N ASP A 187 -15.18 16.15 -3.15
CA ASP A 187 -14.16 16.72 -4.02
C ASP A 187 -12.94 15.81 -4.16
N VAL A 188 -12.54 15.14 -3.08
CA VAL A 188 -11.52 14.09 -3.11
C VAL A 188 -11.94 12.97 -4.09
N PHE A 189 -13.17 12.49 -4.02
CA PHE A 189 -13.65 11.44 -4.94
C PHE A 189 -13.77 11.90 -6.38
N LYS A 190 -14.18 13.13 -6.61
CA LYS A 190 -14.19 13.70 -7.96
C LYS A 190 -12.77 13.76 -8.54
N GLU A 191 -11.79 14.17 -7.74
CA GLU A 191 -10.41 14.24 -8.19
C GLU A 191 -9.84 12.82 -8.46
N ILE A 192 -10.12 11.84 -7.59
CA ILE A 192 -9.76 10.44 -7.84
C ILE A 192 -10.39 9.93 -9.14
N ASP A 193 -11.70 10.17 -9.36
CA ASP A 193 -12.39 9.72 -10.58
C ASP A 193 -11.85 10.39 -11.84
N LYS A 194 -11.52 11.69 -11.76
CA LYS A 194 -10.87 12.43 -12.84
C LYS A 194 -9.51 11.79 -13.20
N ARG A 195 -8.63 11.57 -12.21
CA ARG A 195 -7.31 10.97 -12.43
C ARG A 195 -7.40 9.53 -12.93
N ARG A 196 -8.37 8.78 -12.46
CA ARG A 196 -8.64 7.43 -12.91
C ARG A 196 -8.97 7.37 -14.41
N LYS A 197 -9.74 8.32 -14.92
CA LYS A 197 -10.16 8.43 -16.34
C LYS A 197 -9.09 9.03 -17.23
N ASP A 198 -8.15 9.76 -16.66
CA ASP A 198 -7.08 10.40 -17.43
C ASP A 198 -6.05 9.36 -17.86
N VAL A 199 -5.85 9.20 -19.17
CA VAL A 199 -4.90 8.25 -19.77
C VAL A 199 -3.44 8.65 -19.54
N LEU A 200 -3.18 9.91 -19.22
CA LEU A 200 -1.83 10.41 -18.93
C LEU A 200 -1.41 10.10 -17.48
N VAL A 201 -2.38 9.83 -16.62
CA VAL A 201 -2.11 9.43 -15.24
C VAL A 201 -1.84 7.94 -15.16
N LYS A 202 -0.63 7.55 -14.78
CA LYS A 202 -0.24 6.15 -14.58
C LYS A 202 -1.01 5.55 -13.41
N LYS A 203 -1.52 4.34 -13.59
CA LYS A 203 -2.18 3.57 -12.54
C LYS A 203 -1.22 2.56 -11.97
N GLU A 204 -1.10 2.54 -10.66
CA GLU A 204 -0.22 1.60 -9.95
C GLU A 204 -0.99 0.89 -8.82
N ILE A 205 -0.62 -0.34 -8.55
CA ILE A 205 -0.99 -1.07 -7.32
C ILE A 205 0.29 -1.31 -6.53
N TRP A 206 0.26 -0.97 -5.25
CA TRP A 206 1.33 -1.25 -4.31
C TRP A 206 0.88 -2.29 -3.31
N LEU A 207 1.59 -3.41 -3.27
CA LEU A 207 1.49 -4.37 -2.16
C LEU A 207 2.60 -4.03 -1.17
N VAL A 208 2.23 -3.69 0.06
CA VAL A 208 3.20 -3.31 1.10
C VAL A 208 3.14 -4.35 2.21
N ILE A 209 4.23 -5.10 2.36
CA ILE A 209 4.28 -6.30 3.21
C ILE A 209 5.38 -6.14 4.25
N GLY A 210 4.97 -5.75 5.46
CA GLY A 210 5.88 -5.63 6.61
C GLY A 210 6.12 -6.97 7.29
N ASN A 211 7.36 -7.28 7.68
CA ASN A 211 7.78 -8.45 8.47
C ASN A 211 7.28 -9.84 7.99
N ALA A 212 6.70 -9.94 6.80
CA ALA A 212 6.09 -11.17 6.34
C ALA A 212 6.79 -11.80 5.13
N PHE A 213 7.56 -11.02 4.39
CA PHE A 213 8.23 -11.49 3.18
C PHE A 213 9.58 -10.79 3.01
N SER A 214 10.64 -11.57 2.72
CA SER A 214 12.01 -11.06 2.50
C SER A 214 12.39 -11.12 1.04
N ALA A 215 12.81 -9.98 0.48
CA ALA A 215 13.33 -9.89 -0.88
C ALA A 215 14.63 -10.70 -1.05
N SER A 216 15.55 -10.61 -0.08
CA SER A 216 16.84 -11.32 -0.14
C SER A 216 16.67 -12.84 -0.05
N HIS A 217 15.75 -13.32 0.81
CA HIS A 217 15.43 -14.74 0.86
C HIS A 217 14.80 -15.21 -0.44
N PHE A 218 13.83 -14.48 -0.99
CA PHE A 218 13.18 -14.81 -2.25
C PHE A 218 14.17 -14.88 -3.41
N LYS A 219 15.04 -13.89 -3.52
CA LYS A 219 16.07 -13.86 -4.57
C LYS A 219 16.96 -15.10 -4.52
N ARG A 220 17.48 -15.45 -3.33
CA ARG A 220 18.32 -16.68 -3.16
C ARG A 220 17.58 -17.95 -3.56
N GLN A 221 16.29 -18.07 -3.21
CA GLN A 221 15.47 -19.21 -3.60
C GLN A 221 15.30 -19.30 -5.13
N MET A 222 15.11 -18.15 -5.77
CA MET A 222 14.89 -18.11 -7.23
C MET A 222 16.17 -18.29 -8.05
N GLU A 223 17.34 -17.97 -7.49
CA GLU A 223 18.64 -18.24 -8.11
C GLU A 223 18.91 -19.76 -8.28
N ASN A 224 18.32 -20.58 -7.39
CA ASN A 224 18.43 -22.04 -7.39
C ASN A 224 17.06 -22.71 -7.33
N ILE A 225 16.25 -22.50 -8.34
CA ILE A 225 14.85 -22.92 -8.34
C ILE A 225 14.64 -24.43 -8.17
N SER A 226 15.60 -25.25 -8.63
CA SER A 226 15.55 -26.72 -8.48
C SER A 226 15.57 -27.17 -7.03
N THR A 227 16.29 -26.44 -6.17
CA THR A 227 16.42 -26.70 -4.73
C THR A 227 15.62 -25.73 -3.87
N ALA A 228 14.92 -24.79 -4.49
CA ALA A 228 14.11 -23.81 -3.78
C ALA A 228 12.99 -24.48 -2.98
N LEU A 229 12.64 -23.88 -1.86
CA LEU A 229 11.50 -24.28 -1.05
C LEU A 229 10.21 -24.18 -1.85
N ASP A 230 9.31 -25.13 -1.69
CA ASP A 230 8.03 -25.15 -2.42
C ASP A 230 7.18 -23.93 -2.13
N GLU A 231 7.20 -23.42 -0.90
CA GLU A 231 6.56 -22.16 -0.50
C GLU A 231 7.06 -20.96 -1.34
N SER A 232 8.37 -20.91 -1.63
CA SER A 232 8.96 -19.84 -2.43
C SER A 232 8.64 -19.99 -3.93
N LYS A 233 8.55 -21.23 -4.42
CA LYS A 233 8.08 -21.52 -5.78
C LYS A 233 6.61 -21.11 -5.96
N GLN A 234 5.77 -21.41 -4.96
CA GLN A 234 4.37 -20.98 -4.95
C GLN A 234 4.26 -19.44 -4.91
N ALA A 235 5.07 -18.77 -4.10
CA ALA A 235 5.12 -17.32 -4.06
C ALA A 235 5.48 -16.72 -5.45
N TYR A 236 6.46 -17.32 -6.13
CA TYR A 236 6.81 -16.92 -7.49
C TYR A 236 5.62 -17.03 -8.45
N GLN A 237 4.90 -18.17 -8.43
CA GLN A 237 3.75 -18.40 -9.29
C GLN A 237 2.62 -17.38 -9.01
N LEU A 238 2.36 -17.07 -7.75
CA LEU A 238 1.36 -16.07 -7.37
C LEU A 238 1.74 -14.68 -7.91
N ILE A 239 2.97 -14.25 -7.68
CA ILE A 239 3.47 -12.95 -8.13
C ILE A 239 3.41 -12.84 -9.65
N ASP A 240 3.83 -13.88 -10.38
CA ASP A 240 3.80 -13.93 -11.84
C ASP A 240 2.35 -13.84 -12.37
N THR A 241 1.43 -14.55 -11.72
CA THR A 241 0.00 -14.49 -12.03
C THR A 241 -0.56 -13.08 -11.83
N TRP A 242 -0.27 -12.44 -10.70
CA TRP A 242 -0.75 -11.07 -10.42
C TRP A 242 -0.16 -10.05 -11.37
N LEU A 243 1.14 -10.16 -11.67
CA LEU A 243 1.79 -9.30 -12.66
C LEU A 243 1.09 -9.41 -14.02
N THR A 244 0.82 -10.63 -14.47
CA THR A 244 0.13 -10.87 -15.74
C THR A 244 -1.29 -10.30 -15.73
N GLN A 245 -2.06 -10.56 -14.67
CA GLN A 245 -3.43 -10.07 -14.56
C GLN A 245 -3.50 -8.55 -14.46
N ILE A 246 -2.66 -7.94 -13.61
CA ILE A 246 -2.68 -6.50 -13.36
C ILE A 246 -2.19 -5.73 -14.58
N SER A 247 -1.11 -6.19 -15.24
CA SER A 247 -0.59 -5.54 -16.44
C SER A 247 -1.53 -5.64 -17.64
N SER A 248 -2.42 -6.65 -17.70
CA SER A 248 -3.45 -6.73 -18.76
C SER A 248 -4.44 -5.56 -18.72
N TYR A 249 -4.50 -4.82 -17.62
CA TYR A 249 -5.27 -3.59 -17.45
C TYR A 249 -4.45 -2.30 -17.58
N GLU A 250 -3.21 -2.40 -18.06
CA GLU A 250 -2.27 -1.25 -18.15
C GLU A 250 -1.95 -0.63 -16.78
N VAL A 251 -2.00 -1.44 -15.73
CA VAL A 251 -1.67 -1.06 -14.34
C VAL A 251 -0.30 -1.65 -13.98
N ASP A 252 0.55 -0.85 -13.36
CA ASP A 252 1.84 -1.31 -12.85
C ASP A 252 1.69 -1.87 -11.42
N LEU A 253 2.36 -3.00 -11.16
CA LEU A 253 2.42 -3.60 -9.83
C LEU A 253 3.79 -3.38 -9.22
N LYS A 254 3.82 -2.89 -7.98
CA LYS A 254 5.01 -2.84 -7.12
C LYS A 254 4.76 -3.60 -5.84
N ILE A 255 5.74 -4.39 -5.42
CA ILE A 255 5.67 -5.21 -4.21
C ILE A 255 6.79 -4.76 -3.27
N PHE A 256 6.42 -4.01 -2.25
CA PHE A 256 7.34 -3.52 -1.23
C PHE A 256 7.39 -4.52 -0.08
N VAL A 257 8.58 -4.99 0.24
CA VAL A 257 8.82 -6.04 1.23
C VAL A 257 10.02 -5.70 2.10
N SER A 258 10.27 -6.48 3.14
CA SER A 258 11.49 -6.37 3.93
C SER A 258 12.71 -6.84 3.12
N HIS A 259 13.88 -6.43 3.60
CA HIS A 259 15.18 -6.84 3.02
C HIS A 259 15.43 -8.34 3.13
#